data_9c3cf2034a6a553e0341032c705f3e24
#
_entry.id   9c3cf2034a6a553e0341032c705f3e24
#
_cell.length_a   1.000
_cell.length_b   1.000
_cell.length_c   1.000
_cell.angle_alpha   90.00
_cell.angle_beta   90.00
_cell.angle_gamma   90.00
#
_symmetry.space_group_name_H-M   'P 1'
#
loop_
_entity.id
_entity.type
_entity.pdbx_description
1 polymer ?
#
loop_
_entity_poly.entity_id
_entity_poly.type
_entity_poly.pdbx_seq_one_letter_code
_entity_poly.pdbx_strand_id
1 'polypeptide(L)'
;MNAIAQPTTDPRRHAKFLYWTGWRITDIADYLGEKEKTLHSWKTRDEWDRANNVERIGGALEARLVQLILKDGKTGGDFKEIDLLHRQLERQARIQRYQDGGTETDLNPNIAKRNEGPKKAPKRNELDEGQIETLVEAFRDSCFDYQLDWHRAGNMRTRMILKSRQIGATFYFAREALIDAITTGRNQIFLSASKAQAHQFKTYMQSFLNEVLGVKLSGDPIVLWNNAELHFLGTNYRTAQGRSGNFYFDEFFWVHGFAEINKVASGMALHKKWRKTYFSTPSSMAHPAYNYWTGERFNKGKPTAQHIQLDVSHEALQQGRYCEDRIWRQIVTILDAEARGCDLFDLDELREEYDAAAFQNLLMCQFVDDGQSIFPLSMLQPCMVESWDWPDYSPFAMRPFGERPVWVGYDPAESGDSAGLVVVGPPLVAGGKFRVLERHQFRGMDFAAQAE
;
A
#
# COMPACT_ATOMS: atom_id res chain seq x y z
N MET A 1 -10.83 -26.54 -56.52
CA MET A 1 -9.71 -27.02 -55.73
C MET A 1 -8.47 -26.23 -56.15
N ASN A 2 -8.15 -25.15 -55.44
CA ASN A 2 -6.97 -24.34 -55.76
C ASN A 2 -5.75 -25.07 -55.24
N ALA A 3 -4.90 -25.46 -56.15
CA ALA A 3 -3.58 -25.98 -55.84
C ALA A 3 -2.78 -24.89 -55.13
N ILE A 4 -2.57 -25.04 -53.84
CA ILE A 4 -1.61 -24.25 -53.08
C ILE A 4 -0.24 -24.59 -53.63
N ALA A 5 0.41 -23.63 -54.29
CA ALA A 5 1.80 -23.75 -54.72
C ALA A 5 2.64 -24.09 -53.50
N GLN A 6 3.11 -25.32 -53.40
CA GLN A 6 4.06 -25.72 -52.36
C GLN A 6 5.35 -24.96 -52.59
N PRO A 7 5.97 -24.37 -51.58
CA PRO A 7 7.29 -23.81 -51.71
C PRO A 7 8.22 -24.94 -52.18
N THR A 8 9.05 -24.67 -53.18
CA THR A 8 10.01 -25.62 -53.73
C THR A 8 11.04 -25.96 -52.65
N THR A 9 10.70 -26.96 -51.85
CA THR A 9 11.62 -27.54 -50.89
C THR A 9 12.66 -28.32 -51.67
N ASP A 10 13.93 -28.16 -51.33
CA ASP A 10 15.02 -28.97 -51.93
C ASP A 10 14.60 -30.45 -51.98
N PRO A 11 14.47 -31.09 -53.14
CA PRO A 11 14.01 -32.47 -53.29
C PRO A 11 14.78 -33.44 -52.39
N ARG A 12 16.04 -33.19 -52.13
CA ARG A 12 16.89 -34.01 -51.28
C ARG A 12 16.49 -33.94 -49.81
N ARG A 13 16.16 -32.75 -49.29
CA ARG A 13 15.63 -32.60 -47.93
C ARG A 13 14.24 -33.21 -47.80
N HIS A 14 13.41 -33.06 -48.78
CA HIS A 14 12.06 -33.64 -48.82
C HIS A 14 12.10 -35.16 -48.82
N ALA A 15 12.97 -35.78 -49.67
CA ALA A 15 13.18 -37.22 -49.70
C ALA A 15 13.66 -37.76 -48.34
N LYS A 16 14.61 -37.08 -47.70
CA LYS A 16 15.09 -37.44 -46.35
C LYS A 16 13.96 -37.45 -45.33
N PHE A 17 13.10 -36.44 -45.36
CA PHE A 17 11.97 -36.34 -44.46
C PHE A 17 10.94 -37.46 -44.68
N LEU A 18 10.56 -37.75 -45.95
CA LEU A 18 9.63 -38.81 -46.28
C LEU A 18 10.21 -40.19 -45.86
N TYR A 19 11.49 -40.41 -46.04
CA TYR A 19 12.16 -41.63 -45.58
C TYR A 19 12.07 -41.80 -44.06
N TRP A 20 12.28 -40.75 -43.30
CA TRP A 20 12.16 -40.78 -41.84
C TRP A 20 10.73 -40.96 -41.34
N THR A 21 9.73 -40.63 -42.15
CA THR A 21 8.32 -40.89 -41.84
C THR A 21 7.87 -42.30 -42.28
N GLY A 22 8.81 -43.14 -42.81
CA GLY A 22 8.56 -44.53 -43.08
C GLY A 22 8.22 -44.87 -44.54
N TRP A 23 8.38 -43.90 -45.46
CA TRP A 23 8.16 -44.14 -46.88
C TRP A 23 9.28 -45.02 -47.46
N ARG A 24 8.93 -45.86 -48.44
CA ARG A 24 9.91 -46.66 -49.18
C ARG A 24 10.62 -45.79 -50.22
N ILE A 25 11.87 -46.11 -50.53
CA ILE A 25 12.67 -45.34 -51.50
C ILE A 25 11.97 -45.31 -52.87
N THR A 26 11.36 -46.40 -53.29
CA THR A 26 10.55 -46.50 -54.52
C THR A 26 9.41 -45.49 -54.54
N ASP A 27 8.64 -45.44 -53.46
CA ASP A 27 7.47 -44.56 -53.34
C ASP A 27 7.88 -43.08 -53.30
N ILE A 28 9.03 -42.78 -52.70
CA ILE A 28 9.61 -41.43 -52.66
C ILE A 28 10.09 -41.03 -54.05
N ALA A 29 10.70 -41.96 -54.80
CA ALA A 29 11.20 -41.73 -56.16
C ALA A 29 10.03 -41.35 -57.10
N ASP A 30 8.96 -42.12 -57.04
CA ASP A 30 7.75 -41.86 -57.85
C ASP A 30 7.08 -40.53 -57.44
N TYR A 31 7.01 -40.25 -56.15
CA TYR A 31 6.38 -39.03 -55.64
C TYR A 31 7.16 -37.75 -56.00
N LEU A 32 8.49 -37.78 -55.94
CA LEU A 32 9.33 -36.63 -56.20
C LEU A 32 9.75 -36.52 -57.69
N GLY A 33 9.46 -37.56 -58.51
CA GLY A 33 9.90 -37.62 -59.92
C GLY A 33 11.42 -37.82 -60.07
N GLU A 34 12.06 -38.41 -59.04
CA GLU A 34 13.50 -38.61 -59.00
C GLU A 34 13.85 -40.09 -59.25
N LYS A 35 15.12 -40.37 -59.73
CA LYS A 35 15.54 -41.74 -59.88
C LYS A 35 15.89 -42.39 -58.56
N GLU A 36 15.49 -43.65 -58.35
CA GLU A 36 15.82 -44.42 -57.16
C GLU A 36 17.31 -44.41 -56.82
N LYS A 37 18.17 -44.55 -57.85
CA LYS A 37 19.64 -44.47 -57.70
C LYS A 37 20.11 -43.17 -57.10
N THR A 38 19.45 -42.05 -57.39
CA THR A 38 19.72 -40.73 -56.84
C THR A 38 19.37 -40.71 -55.36
N LEU A 39 18.20 -41.24 -54.98
CA LEU A 39 17.76 -41.32 -53.60
C LEU A 39 18.67 -42.22 -52.77
N HIS A 40 19.08 -43.36 -53.28
CA HIS A 40 20.05 -44.22 -52.61
C HIS A 40 21.42 -43.53 -52.41
N SER A 41 21.87 -42.75 -53.37
CA SER A 41 23.10 -41.95 -53.25
C SER A 41 22.97 -40.89 -52.17
N TRP A 42 21.83 -40.17 -52.13
CA TRP A 42 21.54 -39.17 -51.07
C TRP A 42 21.46 -39.83 -49.68
N LYS A 43 20.74 -40.97 -49.57
CA LYS A 43 20.62 -41.74 -48.35
C LYS A 43 21.99 -42.14 -47.78
N THR A 44 22.88 -42.66 -48.62
CA THR A 44 24.22 -43.10 -48.21
C THR A 44 25.11 -41.92 -47.83
N ARG A 45 25.12 -40.85 -48.64
CA ARG A 45 25.99 -39.71 -48.46
C ARG A 45 25.60 -38.87 -47.22
N ASP A 46 24.27 -38.76 -46.91
CA ASP A 46 23.76 -38.00 -45.82
C ASP A 46 23.44 -38.88 -44.60
N GLU A 47 23.85 -40.14 -44.62
CA GLU A 47 23.75 -41.12 -43.54
C GLU A 47 22.34 -41.18 -42.88
N TRP A 48 21.26 -41.21 -43.73
CA TRP A 48 19.88 -41.13 -43.25
C TRP A 48 19.54 -42.18 -42.18
N ASP A 49 20.18 -43.38 -42.23
CA ASP A 49 19.95 -44.44 -41.25
C ASP A 49 20.65 -44.19 -39.91
N ARG A 50 21.68 -43.34 -39.87
CA ARG A 50 22.44 -43.01 -38.67
C ARG A 50 21.85 -41.88 -37.87
N ALA A 51 20.92 -41.11 -38.48
CA ALA A 51 20.30 -39.96 -37.82
C ALA A 51 19.59 -40.39 -36.53
N ASN A 52 19.92 -39.73 -35.44
CA ASN A 52 19.29 -39.98 -34.15
C ASN A 52 17.87 -39.36 -34.10
N ASN A 53 17.08 -39.72 -33.07
CA ASN A 53 15.70 -39.23 -32.90
C ASN A 53 15.65 -37.71 -32.75
N VAL A 54 16.68 -37.08 -32.19
CA VAL A 54 16.77 -35.63 -32.00
C VAL A 54 16.87 -34.90 -33.34
N GLU A 55 17.73 -35.41 -34.23
CA GLU A 55 17.88 -34.84 -35.59
C GLU A 55 16.63 -35.01 -36.45
N ARG A 56 15.94 -36.17 -36.32
CA ARG A 56 14.69 -36.43 -37.08
C ARG A 56 13.58 -35.50 -36.66
N ILE A 57 13.37 -35.32 -35.33
CA ILE A 57 12.36 -34.43 -34.77
C ILE A 57 12.72 -32.98 -35.11
N GLY A 58 14.00 -32.59 -35.00
CA GLY A 58 14.47 -31.23 -35.31
C GLY A 58 14.14 -30.81 -36.73
N GLY A 59 14.44 -31.67 -37.70
CA GLY A 59 14.12 -31.42 -39.10
C GLY A 59 12.61 -31.24 -39.36
N ALA A 60 11.77 -32.00 -38.69
CA ALA A 60 10.32 -31.85 -38.80
C ALA A 60 9.80 -30.55 -38.21
N LEU A 61 10.28 -30.16 -37.02
CA LEU A 61 9.94 -28.91 -36.38
C LEU A 61 10.40 -27.68 -37.19
N GLU A 62 11.62 -27.73 -37.72
CA GLU A 62 12.17 -26.69 -38.59
C GLU A 62 11.34 -26.51 -39.86
N ALA A 63 11.03 -27.61 -40.55
CA ALA A 63 10.24 -27.58 -41.78
C ALA A 63 8.84 -26.96 -41.51
N ARG A 64 8.18 -27.37 -40.43
CA ARG A 64 6.86 -26.83 -40.04
C ARG A 64 6.92 -25.35 -39.68
N LEU A 65 7.95 -24.95 -38.97
CA LEU A 65 8.17 -23.54 -38.60
C LEU A 65 8.38 -22.66 -39.81
N VAL A 66 9.22 -23.10 -40.77
CA VAL A 66 9.44 -22.37 -42.02
C VAL A 66 8.16 -22.22 -42.84
N GLN A 67 7.35 -23.28 -42.94
CA GLN A 67 6.05 -23.23 -43.61
C GLN A 67 5.10 -22.16 -42.97
N LEU A 68 5.06 -22.11 -41.66
CA LEU A 68 4.23 -21.13 -40.96
C LEU A 68 4.78 -19.70 -41.09
N ILE A 69 6.10 -19.52 -41.11
CA ILE A 69 6.72 -18.20 -41.28
C ILE A 69 6.44 -17.67 -42.70
N LEU A 70 6.46 -18.53 -43.70
CA LEU A 70 6.24 -18.16 -45.11
C LEU A 70 4.74 -18.08 -45.50
N LYS A 71 3.82 -18.53 -44.64
CA LYS A 71 2.40 -18.52 -44.89
C LYS A 71 1.87 -17.09 -44.99
N ASP A 72 1.20 -16.74 -46.06
CA ASP A 72 0.45 -15.50 -46.19
C ASP A 72 -0.85 -15.57 -45.41
N GLY A 73 -1.29 -14.45 -44.82
CA GLY A 73 -2.55 -14.37 -44.07
C GLY A 73 -2.57 -15.23 -42.79
N LYS A 74 -1.55 -15.10 -41.94
CA LYS A 74 -1.43 -15.81 -40.66
C LYS A 74 -2.59 -15.52 -39.73
N THR A 75 -3.12 -16.56 -39.07
CA THR A 75 -4.15 -16.50 -38.06
C THR A 75 -3.55 -16.45 -36.66
N GLY A 76 -4.34 -16.11 -35.63
CA GLY A 76 -3.91 -16.19 -34.24
C GLY A 76 -3.47 -17.59 -33.79
N GLY A 77 -4.00 -18.65 -34.43
CA GLY A 77 -3.56 -20.03 -34.23
C GLY A 77 -2.15 -20.27 -34.78
N ASP A 78 -1.84 -19.74 -35.96
CA ASP A 78 -0.51 -19.86 -36.58
C ASP A 78 0.57 -19.21 -35.70
N PHE A 79 0.31 -18.03 -35.11
CA PHE A 79 1.26 -17.39 -34.20
C PHE A 79 1.51 -18.20 -32.92
N LYS A 80 0.45 -18.84 -32.37
CA LYS A 80 0.62 -19.74 -31.20
C LYS A 80 1.42 -20.98 -31.55
N GLU A 81 1.22 -21.54 -32.75
CA GLU A 81 1.97 -22.70 -33.23
C GLU A 81 3.42 -22.33 -33.47
N ILE A 82 3.73 -21.17 -34.06
CA ILE A 82 5.09 -20.63 -34.22
C ILE A 82 5.80 -20.54 -32.86
N ASP A 83 5.16 -19.96 -31.85
CA ASP A 83 5.74 -19.85 -30.50
C ASP A 83 5.99 -21.23 -29.87
N LEU A 84 5.06 -22.17 -30.03
CA LEU A 84 5.23 -23.54 -29.58
C LEU A 84 6.43 -24.23 -30.25
N LEU A 85 6.55 -24.10 -31.57
CA LEU A 85 7.65 -24.70 -32.34
C LEU A 85 8.99 -24.11 -31.93
N HIS A 86 9.09 -22.80 -31.72
CA HIS A 86 10.32 -22.16 -31.20
C HIS A 86 10.74 -22.74 -29.86
N ARG A 87 9.81 -22.93 -28.95
CA ARG A 87 10.09 -23.54 -27.61
C ARG A 87 10.54 -25.00 -27.75
N GLN A 88 9.98 -25.76 -28.70
CA GLN A 88 10.38 -27.13 -28.90
C GLN A 88 11.80 -27.21 -29.55
N LEU A 89 12.12 -26.34 -30.48
CA LEU A 89 13.47 -26.26 -31.07
C LEU A 89 14.51 -25.85 -30.01
N GLU A 90 14.18 -24.90 -29.13
CA GLU A 90 15.07 -24.53 -28.02
C GLU A 90 15.35 -25.73 -27.09
N ARG A 91 14.29 -26.47 -26.72
CA ARG A 91 14.43 -27.68 -25.88
C ARG A 91 15.32 -28.73 -26.59
N GLN A 92 15.14 -28.88 -27.86
CA GLN A 92 15.89 -29.85 -28.65
C GLN A 92 17.37 -29.46 -28.77
N ALA A 93 17.68 -28.19 -29.00
CA ALA A 93 19.04 -27.67 -28.97
C ALA A 93 19.74 -27.93 -27.63
N ARG A 94 19.00 -27.83 -26.51
CA ARG A 94 19.52 -28.18 -25.19
C ARG A 94 19.80 -29.67 -25.04
N ILE A 95 18.91 -30.53 -25.51
CA ILE A 95 19.11 -31.98 -25.50
C ILE A 95 20.34 -32.38 -26.36
N GLN A 96 20.47 -31.78 -27.54
CA GLN A 96 21.61 -32.05 -28.42
C GLN A 96 22.92 -31.61 -27.77
N ARG A 97 22.96 -30.40 -27.17
CA ARG A 97 24.14 -29.92 -26.46
C ARG A 97 24.53 -30.83 -25.29
N TYR A 98 23.57 -31.38 -24.59
CA TYR A 98 23.81 -32.38 -23.51
C TYR A 98 24.39 -33.67 -24.06
N GLN A 99 23.87 -34.17 -25.24
CA GLN A 99 24.35 -35.37 -25.88
C GLN A 99 25.76 -35.21 -26.47
N ASP A 100 26.10 -33.98 -26.89
CA ASP A 100 27.41 -33.61 -27.46
C ASP A 100 28.48 -33.35 -26.36
N GLY A 101 28.26 -33.79 -25.14
CA GLY A 101 29.23 -33.66 -24.04
C GLY A 101 28.95 -32.49 -23.09
N GLY A 102 27.75 -31.94 -23.10
CA GLY A 102 27.28 -30.94 -22.18
C GLY A 102 26.96 -31.51 -20.81
N THR A 103 26.50 -30.66 -19.90
CA THR A 103 26.17 -30.98 -18.51
C THR A 103 24.65 -30.96 -18.26
N GLU A 104 24.19 -31.47 -17.12
CA GLU A 104 22.78 -31.42 -16.74
C GLU A 104 22.21 -29.99 -16.71
N THR A 105 23.06 -28.98 -16.55
CA THR A 105 22.66 -27.56 -16.61
C THR A 105 22.19 -27.13 -18.00
N ASP A 106 22.66 -27.80 -19.04
CA ASP A 106 22.24 -27.54 -20.42
C ASP A 106 20.80 -28.03 -20.67
N LEU A 107 20.40 -29.14 -20.02
CA LEU A 107 19.03 -29.67 -20.09
C LEU A 107 18.02 -28.80 -19.31
N ASN A 108 18.42 -28.26 -18.17
CA ASN A 108 17.55 -27.45 -17.34
C ASN A 108 18.32 -26.25 -16.76
N PRO A 109 18.11 -25.02 -17.31
CA PRO A 109 18.75 -23.81 -16.82
C PRO A 109 18.53 -23.52 -15.32
N ASN A 110 17.48 -24.10 -14.73
CA ASN A 110 17.23 -23.94 -13.29
C ASN A 110 18.21 -24.77 -12.44
N ILE A 111 18.87 -25.80 -13.02
CA ILE A 111 19.90 -26.56 -12.32
C ILE A 111 21.15 -25.70 -12.10
N ALA A 112 21.52 -24.87 -13.07
CA ALA A 112 22.61 -23.91 -12.92
C ALA A 112 22.36 -22.97 -11.73
N LYS A 113 21.15 -22.38 -11.66
CA LYS A 113 20.71 -21.53 -10.52
C LYS A 113 20.68 -22.29 -9.19
N ARG A 114 20.39 -23.57 -9.22
CA ARG A 114 20.33 -24.44 -8.04
C ARG A 114 21.73 -24.81 -7.54
N ASN A 115 22.69 -24.99 -8.45
CA ASN A 115 24.07 -25.35 -8.14
C ASN A 115 24.95 -24.14 -7.78
N GLU A 116 24.53 -22.91 -8.12
CA GLU A 116 25.18 -21.67 -7.64
C GLU A 116 25.07 -21.47 -6.12
N GLY A 117 24.50 -22.42 -5.41
CA GLY A 117 24.21 -22.35 -3.97
C GLY A 117 22.95 -21.51 -3.69
N PRO A 118 22.44 -21.50 -2.48
CA PRO A 118 21.36 -20.62 -2.15
C PRO A 118 21.87 -19.18 -2.30
N LYS A 119 21.58 -18.51 -3.40
CA LYS A 119 21.47 -17.05 -3.36
C LYS A 119 20.55 -16.83 -2.19
N LYS A 120 21.05 -16.23 -1.09
CA LYS A 120 20.19 -15.75 -0.03
C LYS A 120 19.08 -15.03 -0.74
N ALA A 121 17.87 -15.60 -0.71
CA ALA A 121 16.72 -14.93 -1.30
C ALA A 121 16.76 -13.51 -0.72
N PRO A 122 16.74 -12.45 -1.55
CA PRO A 122 16.81 -11.10 -1.03
C PRO A 122 15.77 -11.03 0.07
N LYS A 123 16.20 -10.68 1.28
CA LYS A 123 15.28 -10.64 2.41
C LYS A 123 14.18 -9.68 2.00
N ARG A 124 12.96 -10.09 2.22
CA ARG A 124 11.81 -9.26 1.87
C ARG A 124 11.99 -7.88 2.50
N ASN A 125 11.74 -6.82 1.72
CA ASN A 125 11.90 -5.44 2.15
C ASN A 125 13.34 -5.08 2.61
N GLU A 126 14.37 -5.63 1.96
CA GLU A 126 15.79 -5.38 2.26
C GLU A 126 16.26 -4.09 1.57
N LEU A 127 17.04 -3.29 2.31
CA LEU A 127 17.74 -2.11 1.81
C LEU A 127 19.23 -2.25 2.14
N ASP A 128 20.11 -1.77 1.27
CA ASP A 128 21.54 -1.66 1.53
C ASP A 128 21.90 -0.36 2.27
N GLU A 129 23.14 -0.26 2.75
CA GLU A 129 23.60 0.90 3.54
C GLU A 129 23.53 2.21 2.75
N GLY A 130 23.89 2.22 1.46
CA GLY A 130 23.83 3.41 0.62
C GLY A 130 22.39 3.88 0.39
N GLN A 131 21.47 2.95 0.21
CA GLN A 131 20.03 3.24 0.14
C GLN A 131 19.50 3.86 1.44
N ILE A 132 19.97 3.36 2.59
CA ILE A 132 19.59 3.89 3.90
C ILE A 132 20.08 5.32 4.07
N GLU A 133 21.35 5.60 3.73
CA GLU A 133 21.92 6.94 3.80
C GLU A 133 21.16 7.93 2.93
N THR A 134 20.91 7.57 1.65
CA THR A 134 20.11 8.37 0.71
C THR A 134 18.73 8.67 1.26
N LEU A 135 18.08 7.67 1.89
CA LEU A 135 16.74 7.83 2.45
C LEU A 135 16.73 8.77 3.67
N VAL A 136 17.74 8.69 4.52
CA VAL A 136 17.90 9.57 5.70
C VAL A 136 18.13 11.02 5.26
N GLU A 137 18.95 11.26 4.25
CA GLU A 137 19.18 12.59 3.69
C GLU A 137 17.90 13.15 3.08
N ALA A 138 17.24 12.40 2.20
CA ALA A 138 15.99 12.81 1.58
C ALA A 138 14.88 13.12 2.61
N PHE A 139 14.83 12.36 3.71
CA PHE A 139 13.90 12.64 4.80
C PHE A 139 14.18 14.01 5.44
N ARG A 140 15.44 14.31 5.77
CA ARG A 140 15.81 15.59 6.40
C ARG A 140 15.54 16.78 5.49
N ASP A 141 15.89 16.65 4.22
CA ASP A 141 15.73 17.72 3.23
C ASP A 141 14.26 18.01 2.93
N SER A 142 13.37 17.05 3.16
CA SER A 142 11.93 17.22 2.96
C SER A 142 11.17 17.80 4.17
N CYS A 143 11.85 18.10 5.27
CA CYS A 143 11.23 18.57 6.50
C CYS A 143 11.09 20.09 6.53
N PHE A 144 9.92 20.59 6.91
CA PHE A 144 9.75 21.97 7.32
C PHE A 144 10.40 22.25 8.68
N ASP A 145 10.69 23.49 9.00
CA ASP A 145 11.41 23.86 10.24
C ASP A 145 10.70 23.38 11.52
N TYR A 146 9.38 23.43 11.59
CA TYR A 146 8.63 22.90 12.74
C TYR A 146 8.70 21.37 12.83
N GLN A 147 8.86 20.67 11.71
CA GLN A 147 9.05 19.21 11.68
C GLN A 147 10.47 18.83 12.16
N LEU A 148 11.45 19.71 11.93
CA LEU A 148 12.79 19.54 12.50
C LEU A 148 12.76 19.61 14.04
N ASP A 149 11.85 20.37 14.66
CA ASP A 149 11.67 20.34 16.12
C ASP A 149 11.15 18.98 16.57
N TRP A 150 10.20 18.39 15.84
CA TRP A 150 9.74 17.04 16.10
C TRP A 150 10.87 16.02 15.98
N HIS A 151 11.76 16.22 14.99
CA HIS A 151 12.94 15.38 14.81
C HIS A 151 13.91 15.51 16.00
N ARG A 152 14.21 16.73 16.45
CA ARG A 152 15.05 17.00 17.61
C ARG A 152 14.48 16.37 18.88
N ALA A 153 13.15 16.42 19.04
CA ALA A 153 12.45 15.77 20.13
C ALA A 153 12.25 14.25 19.95
N GLY A 154 12.78 13.68 18.88
CA GLY A 154 12.61 12.26 18.50
C GLY A 154 13.07 11.27 19.59
N ASN A 155 13.97 11.65 20.49
CA ASN A 155 14.42 10.82 21.62
C ASN A 155 13.59 10.98 22.90
N MET A 156 12.62 11.88 22.94
CA MET A 156 11.75 12.05 24.09
C MET A 156 10.86 10.80 24.28
N ARG A 157 10.73 10.38 25.54
CA ARG A 157 9.95 9.19 25.90
C ARG A 157 8.48 9.32 25.50
N THR A 158 7.91 10.51 25.69
CA THR A 158 6.54 10.82 25.32
C THR A 158 6.51 12.22 24.71
N ARG A 159 5.91 12.31 23.53
CA ARG A 159 5.66 13.58 22.83
C ARG A 159 4.16 13.73 22.59
N MET A 160 3.65 14.93 22.81
CA MET A 160 2.27 15.32 22.47
C MET A 160 2.30 16.58 21.61
N ILE A 161 1.71 16.51 20.45
CA ILE A 161 1.69 17.61 19.49
C ILE A 161 0.25 17.97 19.18
N LEU A 162 -0.12 19.18 19.47
CA LEU A 162 -1.35 19.80 19.03
C LEU A 162 -1.03 20.53 17.72
N LYS A 163 -1.71 20.17 16.66
CA LYS A 163 -1.31 20.61 15.32
C LYS A 163 -2.50 21.11 14.52
N SER A 164 -2.27 22.08 13.64
CA SER A 164 -3.22 22.45 12.61
C SER A 164 -3.52 21.29 11.64
N ARG A 165 -4.65 21.40 10.97
CA ARG A 165 -5.03 20.47 9.91
C ARG A 165 -4.04 20.53 8.74
N GLN A 166 -3.77 19.37 8.13
CA GLN A 166 -2.99 19.18 6.89
C GLN A 166 -1.55 19.73 6.85
N ILE A 167 -0.96 20.12 7.97
CA ILE A 167 0.45 20.55 8.03
C ILE A 167 1.46 19.39 7.90
N GLY A 168 1.08 18.29 7.28
CA GLY A 168 1.97 17.17 6.98
C GLY A 168 2.40 16.30 8.15
N ALA A 169 1.69 16.32 9.30
CA ALA A 169 2.10 15.54 10.48
C ALA A 169 2.11 14.02 10.22
N THR A 170 1.04 13.46 9.64
CA THR A 170 0.97 12.04 9.31
C THR A 170 2.05 11.63 8.31
N PHE A 171 2.30 12.50 7.33
CA PHE A 171 3.36 12.33 6.35
C PHE A 171 4.76 12.32 6.98
N TYR A 172 5.03 13.25 7.89
CA TYR A 172 6.28 13.33 8.63
C TYR A 172 6.48 12.11 9.52
N PHE A 173 5.49 11.77 10.38
CA PHE A 173 5.64 10.65 11.32
C PHE A 173 5.68 9.28 10.64
N ALA A 174 5.08 9.11 9.46
CA ALA A 174 5.27 7.92 8.64
C ALA A 174 6.75 7.75 8.25
N ARG A 175 7.38 8.82 7.78
CA ARG A 175 8.78 8.81 7.36
C ARG A 175 9.73 8.68 8.55
N GLU A 176 9.53 9.43 9.64
CA GLU A 176 10.32 9.31 10.88
C GLU A 176 10.32 7.88 11.41
N ALA A 177 9.14 7.27 11.48
CA ALA A 177 9.00 5.91 11.98
C ALA A 177 9.66 4.87 11.07
N LEU A 178 9.57 5.05 9.75
CA LEU A 178 10.26 4.20 8.78
C LEU A 178 11.77 4.29 8.96
N ILE A 179 12.33 5.50 9.05
CA ILE A 179 13.76 5.71 9.29
C ILE A 179 14.19 5.06 10.62
N ASP A 180 13.43 5.28 11.70
CA ASP A 180 13.73 4.64 13.00
C ASP A 180 13.68 3.11 12.90
N ALA A 181 12.70 2.52 12.21
CA ALA A 181 12.62 1.08 12.02
C ALA A 181 13.80 0.52 11.22
N ILE A 182 14.17 1.20 10.14
CA ILE A 182 15.27 0.80 9.26
C ILE A 182 16.61 0.85 10.01
N THR A 183 16.85 1.94 10.74
CA THR A 183 18.15 2.19 11.39
C THR A 183 18.33 1.46 12.72
N THR A 184 17.24 1.22 13.45
CA THR A 184 17.31 0.68 14.82
C THR A 184 16.75 -0.73 14.99
N GLY A 185 16.00 -1.23 14.03
CA GLY A 185 15.27 -2.50 14.13
C GLY A 185 14.07 -2.45 15.09
N ARG A 186 13.61 -1.26 15.50
CA ARG A 186 12.48 -1.11 16.41
C ARG A 186 11.15 -1.25 15.69
N ASN A 187 10.22 -1.97 16.30
CA ASN A 187 8.84 -2.03 15.81
C ASN A 187 8.16 -0.67 15.93
N GLN A 188 7.29 -0.37 14.95
CA GLN A 188 6.51 0.85 14.91
C GLN A 188 5.02 0.49 14.85
N ILE A 189 4.21 1.13 15.68
CA ILE A 189 2.80 0.85 15.82
C ILE A 189 2.03 2.15 15.60
N PHE A 190 1.21 2.19 14.56
CA PHE A 190 0.38 3.32 14.22
C PHE A 190 -1.05 3.02 14.65
N LEU A 191 -1.62 3.92 15.44
CA LEU A 191 -2.98 3.90 15.89
C LEU A 191 -3.68 5.17 15.41
N SER A 192 -4.82 5.04 14.78
CA SER A 192 -5.64 6.14 14.33
C SER A 192 -7.12 5.87 14.60
N ALA A 193 -7.99 6.88 14.43
CA ALA A 193 -9.43 6.75 14.65
C ALA A 193 -10.06 5.63 13.81
N SER A 194 -9.50 5.34 12.63
CA SER A 194 -9.91 4.20 11.80
C SER A 194 -8.71 3.44 11.24
N LYS A 195 -8.94 2.19 10.83
CA LYS A 195 -7.92 1.38 10.15
C LYS A 195 -7.52 2.01 8.81
N ALA A 196 -8.46 2.62 8.10
CA ALA A 196 -8.20 3.31 6.84
C ALA A 196 -7.22 4.48 7.03
N GLN A 197 -7.42 5.29 8.08
CA GLN A 197 -6.50 6.37 8.46
C GLN A 197 -5.12 5.83 8.87
N ALA A 198 -5.05 4.74 9.64
CA ALA A 198 -3.79 4.11 9.98
C ALA A 198 -3.04 3.59 8.73
N HIS A 199 -3.75 3.11 7.71
CA HIS A 199 -3.16 2.71 6.43
C HIS A 199 -2.60 3.88 5.62
N GLN A 200 -2.98 5.13 5.90
CA GLN A 200 -2.38 6.31 5.27
C GLN A 200 -0.86 6.40 5.58
N PHE A 201 -0.46 6.03 6.80
CA PHE A 201 0.97 5.92 7.15
C PHE A 201 1.71 4.94 6.23
N LYS A 202 1.09 3.77 5.97
CA LYS A 202 1.65 2.77 5.07
C LYS A 202 1.82 3.32 3.65
N THR A 203 0.81 4.03 3.15
CA THR A 203 0.85 4.66 1.83
C THR A 203 1.99 5.67 1.74
N TYR A 204 2.12 6.56 2.72
CA TYR A 204 3.21 7.54 2.75
C TYR A 204 4.61 6.92 2.83
N MET A 205 4.77 5.84 3.60
CA MET A 205 6.04 5.10 3.63
C MET A 205 6.38 4.46 2.29
N GLN A 206 5.38 3.85 1.64
CA GLN A 206 5.56 3.19 0.35
C GLN A 206 5.86 4.22 -0.75
N SER A 207 5.16 5.36 -0.78
CA SER A 207 5.43 6.45 -1.71
C SER A 207 6.84 6.99 -1.53
N PHE A 208 7.24 7.27 -0.29
CA PHE A 208 8.56 7.80 0.02
C PHE A 208 9.70 6.88 -0.46
N LEU A 209 9.62 5.59 -0.16
CA LEU A 209 10.62 4.62 -0.63
C LEU A 209 10.63 4.47 -2.15
N ASN A 210 9.44 4.48 -2.76
CA ASN A 210 9.35 4.38 -4.22
C ASN A 210 9.89 5.64 -4.92
N GLU A 211 9.62 6.81 -4.38
CA GLU A 211 10.10 8.10 -4.93
C GLU A 211 11.62 8.24 -4.81
N VAL A 212 12.19 7.90 -3.66
CA VAL A 212 13.64 8.10 -3.41
C VAL A 212 14.49 6.96 -3.98
N LEU A 213 14.03 5.71 -3.88
CA LEU A 213 14.83 4.52 -4.16
C LEU A 213 14.25 3.60 -5.25
N GLY A 214 13.03 3.85 -5.72
CA GLY A 214 12.32 2.92 -6.61
C GLY A 214 11.94 1.58 -5.96
N VAL A 215 12.03 1.47 -4.62
CA VAL A 215 11.77 0.23 -3.87
C VAL A 215 10.33 0.18 -3.38
N LYS A 216 9.72 -1.01 -3.44
CA LYS A 216 8.34 -1.23 -2.95
C LYS A 216 8.34 -2.10 -1.71
N LEU A 217 7.84 -1.55 -0.60
CA LEU A 217 7.54 -2.34 0.60
C LEU A 217 6.23 -3.12 0.44
N SER A 218 6.18 -4.30 1.04
CA SER A 218 5.00 -5.17 0.99
C SER A 218 4.74 -5.86 2.32
N GLY A 219 3.48 -6.14 2.58
CA GLY A 219 3.01 -6.83 3.78
C GLY A 219 2.00 -6.00 4.59
N ASP A 220 1.30 -6.65 5.51
CA ASP A 220 0.46 -6.07 6.56
C ASP A 220 0.39 -7.08 7.71
N PRO A 221 1.22 -6.90 8.75
CA PRO A 221 2.24 -5.85 8.94
C PRO A 221 3.37 -5.89 7.90
N ILE A 222 4.06 -4.75 7.71
CA ILE A 222 5.31 -4.72 6.94
C ILE A 222 6.42 -5.22 7.86
N VAL A 223 7.13 -6.27 7.43
CA VAL A 223 8.28 -6.82 8.13
C VAL A 223 9.54 -6.48 7.34
N LEU A 224 10.48 -5.78 7.95
CA LEU A 224 11.76 -5.40 7.36
C LEU A 224 12.81 -6.52 7.53
N TRP A 225 13.91 -6.46 6.79
CA TRP A 225 14.99 -7.45 6.85
C TRP A 225 15.69 -7.56 8.23
N ASN A 226 15.62 -6.46 9.03
CA ASN A 226 16.15 -6.40 10.40
C ASN A 226 15.15 -6.86 11.46
N ASN A 227 14.04 -7.49 11.04
CA ASN A 227 12.89 -7.97 11.83
C ASN A 227 12.06 -6.86 12.49
N ALA A 228 12.23 -5.59 12.13
CA ALA A 228 11.32 -4.54 12.57
C ALA A 228 9.95 -4.73 11.91
N GLU A 229 8.90 -4.60 12.69
CA GLU A 229 7.53 -4.73 12.24
C GLU A 229 6.81 -3.37 12.28
N LEU A 230 6.12 -3.02 11.20
CA LEU A 230 5.30 -1.82 11.07
C LEU A 230 3.83 -2.24 11.08
N HIS A 231 3.11 -1.88 12.14
CA HIS A 231 1.71 -2.25 12.37
C HIS A 231 0.79 -1.06 12.19
N PHE A 232 -0.31 -1.23 11.46
CA PHE A 232 -1.30 -0.19 11.17
C PHE A 232 -2.66 -0.59 11.76
N LEU A 233 -3.08 0.09 12.84
CA LEU A 233 -4.19 -0.31 13.68
C LEU A 233 -5.26 0.78 13.76
N GLY A 234 -6.53 0.37 13.71
CA GLY A 234 -7.66 1.21 14.09
C GLY A 234 -7.91 1.14 15.61
N THR A 235 -8.99 1.77 16.05
CA THR A 235 -9.37 1.87 17.47
C THR A 235 -9.84 0.56 18.12
N ASN A 236 -9.90 -0.54 17.38
CA ASN A 236 -10.19 -1.84 17.97
C ASN A 236 -8.99 -2.33 18.80
N TYR A 237 -8.99 -1.93 20.09
CA TYR A 237 -7.93 -2.22 21.06
C TYR A 237 -7.68 -3.72 21.29
N ARG A 238 -8.65 -4.60 21.00
CA ARG A 238 -8.50 -6.05 21.17
C ARG A 238 -7.45 -6.61 20.22
N THR A 239 -7.31 -6.03 19.02
CA THR A 239 -6.31 -6.46 18.04
C THR A 239 -4.91 -5.88 18.30
N ALA A 240 -4.81 -4.89 19.17
CA ALA A 240 -3.56 -4.22 19.53
C ALA A 240 -2.77 -4.92 20.64
N GLN A 241 -3.43 -5.79 21.42
CA GLN A 241 -2.78 -6.51 22.53
C GLN A 241 -1.68 -7.45 22.06
N GLY A 242 -0.60 -7.55 22.83
CA GLY A 242 0.52 -8.47 22.57
C GLY A 242 1.63 -7.91 21.66
N ARG A 243 1.50 -6.67 21.16
CA ARG A 243 2.53 -6.01 20.37
C ARG A 243 3.38 -5.08 21.22
N SER A 244 4.65 -4.89 20.84
CA SER A 244 5.57 -3.99 21.53
C SER A 244 6.38 -3.19 20.52
N GLY A 245 6.45 -1.88 20.68
CA GLY A 245 7.14 -0.98 19.75
C GLY A 245 7.02 0.49 20.12
N ASN A 246 7.63 1.34 19.31
CA ASN A 246 7.32 2.75 19.29
C ASN A 246 5.89 2.93 18.82
N PHE A 247 5.19 3.85 19.42
CA PHE A 247 3.77 4.00 19.23
C PHE A 247 3.44 5.43 18.78
N TYR A 248 2.63 5.53 17.74
CA TYR A 248 2.14 6.78 17.17
C TYR A 248 0.63 6.79 17.22
N PHE A 249 0.04 7.79 17.87
CA PHE A 249 -1.40 7.93 17.99
C PHE A 249 -1.87 9.19 17.28
N ASP A 250 -2.42 8.98 16.08
CA ASP A 250 -2.95 10.02 15.21
C ASP A 250 -4.40 10.36 15.62
N GLU A 251 -4.73 11.64 15.56
CA GLU A 251 -6.04 12.21 15.83
C GLU A 251 -6.68 11.73 17.15
N PHE A 252 -5.86 11.61 18.20
CA PHE A 252 -6.28 11.05 19.49
C PHE A 252 -7.38 11.85 20.21
N PHE A 253 -7.57 13.13 19.89
CA PHE A 253 -8.68 13.94 20.40
C PHE A 253 -10.01 13.63 19.72
N TRP A 254 -10.01 12.83 18.64
CA TRP A 254 -11.21 12.45 17.89
C TRP A 254 -11.61 10.99 18.12
N VAL A 255 -10.90 10.29 18.99
CA VAL A 255 -11.12 8.88 19.25
C VAL A 255 -12.06 8.67 20.42
N HIS A 256 -13.18 7.98 20.16
CA HIS A 256 -14.06 7.52 21.24
C HIS A 256 -13.35 6.47 22.12
N GLY A 257 -13.57 6.52 23.45
CA GLY A 257 -12.95 5.57 24.37
C GLY A 257 -11.45 5.75 24.55
N PHE A 258 -10.95 6.98 24.40
CA PHE A 258 -9.52 7.31 24.51
C PHE A 258 -8.84 6.70 25.74
N ALA A 259 -9.51 6.67 26.90
CA ALA A 259 -8.91 6.18 28.14
C ALA A 259 -8.54 4.70 28.08
N GLU A 260 -9.42 3.87 27.54
CA GLU A 260 -9.22 2.42 27.35
C GLU A 260 -8.17 2.15 26.30
N ILE A 261 -8.26 2.82 25.15
CA ILE A 261 -7.32 2.67 24.05
C ILE A 261 -5.92 3.13 24.48
N ASN A 262 -5.82 4.27 25.18
CA ASN A 262 -4.55 4.78 25.69
C ASN A 262 -3.93 3.86 26.74
N LYS A 263 -4.74 3.15 27.54
CA LYS A 263 -4.25 2.14 28.48
C LYS A 263 -3.58 0.99 27.75
N VAL A 264 -4.19 0.46 26.70
CA VAL A 264 -3.63 -0.62 25.88
C VAL A 264 -2.40 -0.12 25.13
N ALA A 265 -2.48 1.02 24.49
CA ALA A 265 -1.38 1.65 23.74
C ALA A 265 -0.17 1.92 24.64
N SER A 266 -0.39 2.42 25.86
CA SER A 266 0.68 2.60 26.84
C SER A 266 1.35 1.28 27.23
N GLY A 267 0.60 0.18 27.24
CA GLY A 267 1.13 -1.17 27.46
C GLY A 267 2.07 -1.63 26.35
N MET A 268 1.77 -1.33 25.08
CA MET A 268 2.61 -1.65 23.94
C MET A 268 4.00 -0.97 24.01
N ALA A 269 4.05 0.23 24.56
CA ALA A 269 5.30 0.98 24.74
C ALA A 269 5.74 1.02 26.23
N LEU A 270 5.58 -0.07 26.98
CA LEU A 270 5.90 -0.10 28.42
C LEU A 270 7.40 -0.01 28.69
N HIS A 271 8.23 -0.70 27.90
CA HIS A 271 9.69 -0.71 28.09
C HIS A 271 10.31 0.67 27.85
N LYS A 272 11.39 0.99 28.56
CA LYS A 272 12.13 2.27 28.45
C LYS A 272 12.60 2.59 27.03
N LYS A 273 12.89 1.56 26.22
CA LYS A 273 13.39 1.71 24.85
C LYS A 273 12.33 2.20 23.86
N TRP A 274 11.03 2.08 24.20
CA TRP A 274 9.94 2.45 23.32
C TRP A 274 9.47 3.87 23.59
N ARG A 275 9.09 4.58 22.53
CA ARG A 275 8.60 5.95 22.55
C ARG A 275 7.10 6.00 22.29
N LYS A 276 6.46 7.09 22.72
CA LYS A 276 5.05 7.38 22.55
C LYS A 276 4.91 8.74 21.90
N THR A 277 4.28 8.81 20.76
CA THR A 277 4.02 10.06 20.04
C THR A 277 2.53 10.20 19.82
N TYR A 278 1.96 11.28 20.32
CA TYR A 278 0.57 11.64 20.16
C TYR A 278 0.50 12.91 19.34
N PHE A 279 -0.33 12.97 18.33
CA PHE A 279 -0.55 14.20 17.55
C PHE A 279 -1.98 14.26 17.02
N SER A 280 -2.59 15.43 17.10
CA SER A 280 -3.99 15.63 16.76
C SER A 280 -4.30 17.10 16.54
N THR A 281 -5.34 17.38 15.76
CA THR A 281 -6.10 18.61 15.90
C THR A 281 -6.87 18.58 17.21
N PRO A 282 -7.16 19.73 17.87
CA PRO A 282 -7.99 19.76 19.07
C PRO A 282 -9.45 19.44 18.75
N SER A 283 -10.14 18.88 19.73
CA SER A 283 -11.60 18.74 19.72
C SER A 283 -12.23 19.57 20.84
N SER A 284 -13.03 18.94 21.71
CA SER A 284 -13.67 19.61 22.85
C SER A 284 -12.85 19.50 24.12
N MET A 285 -12.94 20.50 24.98
CA MET A 285 -12.44 20.45 26.38
C MET A 285 -13.07 19.32 27.20
N ALA A 286 -14.27 18.88 26.85
CA ALA A 286 -14.95 17.76 27.52
C ALA A 286 -14.35 16.39 27.13
N HIS A 287 -13.49 16.31 26.08
CA HIS A 287 -12.90 15.06 25.68
C HIS A 287 -11.91 14.50 26.73
N PRO A 288 -11.94 13.19 27.06
CA PRO A 288 -11.08 12.62 28.10
C PRO A 288 -9.56 12.83 27.89
N ALA A 289 -9.11 13.03 26.66
CA ALA A 289 -7.73 13.35 26.35
C ALA A 289 -7.31 14.76 26.77
N TYR A 290 -8.25 15.68 26.99
CA TYR A 290 -7.97 17.05 27.42
C TYR A 290 -7.24 17.06 28.78
N ASN A 291 -7.70 16.29 29.74
CA ASN A 291 -7.03 16.14 31.05
C ASN A 291 -5.62 15.52 30.94
N TYR A 292 -5.37 14.80 29.84
CA TYR A 292 -4.02 14.26 29.56
C TYR A 292 -3.13 15.34 28.93
N TRP A 293 -3.71 16.21 28.10
CA TRP A 293 -3.03 17.36 27.51
C TRP A 293 -2.66 18.41 28.54
N THR A 294 -3.59 18.78 29.42
CA THR A 294 -3.40 19.80 30.46
C THR A 294 -2.57 19.35 31.68
N GLY A 295 -2.24 18.05 31.75
CA GLY A 295 -1.51 17.48 32.89
C GLY A 295 -2.38 17.21 34.15
N GLU A 296 -3.67 17.48 34.11
CA GLU A 296 -4.55 17.17 35.24
C GLU A 296 -4.54 15.71 35.67
N ARG A 297 -4.38 14.81 34.66
CA ARG A 297 -4.22 13.39 34.94
C ARG A 297 -3.01 13.09 35.80
N PHE A 298 -1.93 13.88 35.70
CA PHE A 298 -0.72 13.70 36.52
C PHE A 298 -0.99 13.98 37.99
N ASN A 299 -1.92 14.87 38.26
CA ASN A 299 -2.33 15.28 39.61
C ASN A 299 -3.27 14.25 40.27
N LYS A 300 -3.95 13.45 39.50
CA LYS A 300 -4.97 12.51 40.01
C LYS A 300 -4.37 11.52 40.99
N GLY A 301 -4.91 11.52 42.23
CA GLY A 301 -4.48 10.62 43.31
C GLY A 301 -3.24 11.09 44.06
N LYS A 302 -2.76 12.31 43.81
CA LYS A 302 -1.65 12.92 44.55
C LYS A 302 -2.12 13.96 45.53
N PRO A 303 -1.38 14.21 46.62
CA PRO A 303 -1.68 15.35 47.53
C PRO A 303 -1.56 16.67 46.77
N THR A 304 -2.37 17.66 47.13
CA THR A 304 -2.41 18.99 46.50
C THR A 304 -1.03 19.67 46.40
N ALA A 305 -0.19 19.48 47.41
CA ALA A 305 1.17 20.02 47.43
C ALA A 305 2.09 19.44 46.33
N GLN A 306 1.70 18.33 45.71
CA GLN A 306 2.42 17.69 44.58
C GLN A 306 1.74 17.91 43.23
N HIS A 307 0.67 18.67 43.20
CA HIS A 307 0.00 19.02 41.97
C HIS A 307 0.88 19.96 41.15
N ILE A 308 0.92 19.72 39.85
CA ILE A 308 1.52 20.61 38.86
C ILE A 308 0.42 21.38 38.14
N GLN A 309 0.72 22.58 37.73
CA GLN A 309 -0.08 23.37 36.81
C GLN A 309 0.75 23.63 35.57
N LEU A 310 0.36 23.07 34.43
CA LEU A 310 1.03 23.27 33.20
C LEU A 310 0.48 24.47 32.45
N ASP A 311 1.39 25.33 31.98
CA ASP A 311 1.02 26.31 30.98
C ASP A 311 1.01 25.64 29.62
N VAL A 312 -0.21 25.42 29.11
CA VAL A 312 -0.48 24.78 27.81
C VAL A 312 -0.93 25.82 26.76
N SER A 313 -0.65 27.08 26.98
CA SER A 313 -0.89 28.14 26.01
C SER A 313 -0.01 27.96 24.75
N HIS A 314 -0.48 28.54 23.64
CA HIS A 314 0.29 28.53 22.40
C HIS A 314 1.67 29.21 22.60
N GLU A 315 1.70 30.35 23.31
CA GLU A 315 2.93 31.09 23.60
C GLU A 315 3.97 30.22 24.33
N ALA A 316 3.54 29.42 25.30
CA ALA A 316 4.43 28.54 26.06
C ALA A 316 4.90 27.31 25.28
N LEU A 317 4.13 26.85 24.29
CA LEU A 317 4.38 25.57 23.62
C LEU A 317 4.76 25.66 22.13
N GLN A 318 4.69 26.82 21.49
CA GLN A 318 4.99 26.96 20.04
C GLN A 318 6.40 26.50 19.63
N GLN A 319 7.37 26.62 20.53
CA GLN A 319 8.76 26.19 20.29
C GLN A 319 9.05 24.76 20.77
N GLY A 320 8.04 24.09 21.33
CA GLY A 320 8.21 22.78 21.96
C GLY A 320 8.87 22.84 23.32
N ARG A 321 8.26 22.25 24.31
CA ARG A 321 8.74 22.26 25.72
C ARG A 321 8.62 20.89 26.37
N TYR A 322 9.66 20.52 27.14
CA TYR A 322 9.58 19.39 28.05
C TYR A 322 8.93 19.85 29.36
N CYS A 323 7.73 19.32 29.65
CA CYS A 323 6.89 19.78 30.75
C CYS A 323 7.16 18.97 32.04
N GLU A 324 6.64 19.49 33.17
CA GLU A 324 6.85 18.97 34.52
C GLU A 324 6.27 17.55 34.73
N ASP A 325 5.31 17.14 33.91
CA ASP A 325 4.79 15.76 33.87
C ASP A 325 5.61 14.80 33.01
N ARG A 326 6.79 15.24 32.56
CA ARG A 326 7.74 14.50 31.75
C ARG A 326 7.22 14.18 30.33
N ILE A 327 6.37 15.02 29.79
CA ILE A 327 5.88 14.94 28.40
C ILE A 327 6.43 16.16 27.66
N TRP A 328 7.02 15.93 26.51
CA TRP A 328 7.35 17.01 25.58
C TRP A 328 6.09 17.40 24.82
N ARG A 329 5.76 18.71 24.81
CA ARG A 329 4.59 19.24 24.13
C ARG A 329 4.98 20.32 23.14
N GLN A 330 4.22 20.41 22.05
CA GLN A 330 4.27 21.51 21.11
C GLN A 330 2.88 21.80 20.55
N ILE A 331 2.60 23.06 20.26
CA ILE A 331 1.46 23.52 19.46
C ILE A 331 2.02 24.09 18.16
N VAL A 332 1.44 23.67 17.03
CA VAL A 332 1.80 24.19 15.69
C VAL A 332 0.49 24.58 15.00
N THR A 333 0.21 25.87 14.98
CA THR A 333 -0.93 26.44 14.24
C THR A 333 -0.62 26.53 12.76
N ILE A 334 -1.62 26.90 11.94
CA ILE A 334 -1.40 27.12 10.51
C ILE A 334 -0.42 28.30 10.28
N LEU A 335 -0.50 29.34 11.13
CA LEU A 335 0.41 30.49 11.04
C LEU A 335 1.84 30.13 11.43
N ASP A 336 2.03 29.28 12.44
CA ASP A 336 3.37 28.76 12.77
C ASP A 336 3.95 27.92 11.63
N ALA A 337 3.11 27.11 10.99
CA ALA A 337 3.54 26.28 9.86
C ALA A 337 3.98 27.15 8.68
N GLU A 338 3.20 28.16 8.30
CA GLU A 338 3.54 29.09 7.23
C GLU A 338 4.84 29.87 7.56
N ALA A 339 4.91 30.48 8.76
CA ALA A 339 6.07 31.21 9.21
C ALA A 339 7.37 30.37 9.23
N ARG A 340 7.23 29.04 9.25
CA ARG A 340 8.33 28.07 9.33
C ARG A 340 8.46 27.23 8.06
N GLY A 341 8.09 27.82 6.92
CA GLY A 341 8.40 27.34 5.59
C GLY A 341 7.37 26.43 4.94
N CYS A 342 6.20 26.22 5.54
CA CYS A 342 5.12 25.47 4.90
C CYS A 342 4.35 26.38 3.93
N ASP A 343 4.60 26.22 2.66
CA ASP A 343 4.02 26.99 1.54
C ASP A 343 2.84 26.26 0.85
N LEU A 344 2.22 25.31 1.55
CA LEU A 344 1.17 24.46 0.99
C LEU A 344 -0.22 25.11 0.97
N PHE A 345 -0.38 26.32 1.59
CA PHE A 345 -1.68 26.94 1.82
C PHE A 345 -1.71 28.38 1.34
N ASP A 346 -2.87 28.79 0.87
CA ASP A 346 -3.25 30.20 0.78
C ASP A 346 -4.09 30.55 2.02
N LEU A 347 -3.53 31.35 2.91
CA LEU A 347 -4.19 31.69 4.18
C LEU A 347 -5.42 32.59 3.99
N ASP A 348 -5.45 33.41 2.94
CA ASP A 348 -6.59 34.28 2.68
C ASP A 348 -7.76 33.46 2.14
N GLU A 349 -7.49 32.48 1.26
CA GLU A 349 -8.48 31.50 0.80
C GLU A 349 -9.05 30.67 1.96
N LEU A 350 -8.20 30.18 2.86
CA LEU A 350 -8.63 29.43 4.04
C LEU A 350 -9.50 30.26 5.01
N ARG A 351 -9.27 31.57 5.13
CA ARG A 351 -10.12 32.45 5.95
C ARG A 351 -11.50 32.66 5.36
N GLU A 352 -11.62 32.60 4.05
CA GLU A 352 -12.89 32.68 3.34
C GLU A 352 -13.66 31.34 3.37
N GLU A 353 -12.93 30.22 3.32
CA GLU A 353 -13.52 28.87 3.28
C GLU A 353 -14.07 28.41 4.65
N TYR A 354 -13.34 28.73 5.73
CA TYR A 354 -13.69 28.27 7.07
C TYR A 354 -14.51 29.35 7.83
N ASP A 355 -15.58 28.93 8.51
CA ASP A 355 -16.17 29.80 9.50
C ASP A 355 -15.20 30.09 10.65
N ALA A 356 -15.43 31.20 11.38
CA ALA A 356 -14.52 31.65 12.43
C ALA A 356 -14.26 30.60 13.53
N ALA A 357 -15.26 29.82 13.91
CA ALA A 357 -15.12 28.81 14.95
C ALA A 357 -14.30 27.60 14.45
N ALA A 358 -14.58 27.13 13.23
CA ALA A 358 -13.82 26.05 12.61
C ALA A 358 -12.36 26.48 12.34
N PHE A 359 -12.14 27.72 11.89
CA PHE A 359 -10.78 28.27 11.72
C PHE A 359 -10.00 28.25 13.03
N GLN A 360 -10.58 28.76 14.12
CA GLN A 360 -9.93 28.78 15.43
C GLN A 360 -9.67 27.35 15.95
N ASN A 361 -10.61 26.43 15.80
CA ASN A 361 -10.43 25.06 16.26
C ASN A 361 -9.41 24.28 15.41
N LEU A 362 -9.67 24.16 14.10
CA LEU A 362 -8.93 23.23 13.25
C LEU A 362 -7.59 23.76 12.75
N LEU A 363 -7.46 25.09 12.59
CA LEU A 363 -6.26 25.72 12.04
C LEU A 363 -5.44 26.46 13.10
N MET A 364 -6.09 27.09 14.08
CA MET A 364 -5.42 27.83 15.17
C MET A 364 -5.27 26.98 16.45
N CYS A 365 -5.62 25.72 16.40
CA CYS A 365 -5.43 24.75 17.50
C CYS A 365 -6.15 25.11 18.81
N GLN A 366 -7.29 25.77 18.74
CA GLN A 366 -8.08 26.10 19.92
C GLN A 366 -9.11 25.00 20.25
N PHE A 367 -9.20 24.62 21.51
CA PHE A 367 -10.21 23.67 21.94
C PHE A 367 -11.60 24.30 21.96
N VAL A 368 -12.61 23.52 21.59
CA VAL A 368 -14.00 23.96 21.66
C VAL A 368 -14.51 23.74 23.08
N ASP A 369 -15.08 24.78 23.66
CA ASP A 369 -15.90 24.66 24.88
C ASP A 369 -17.35 24.35 24.49
N ASP A 370 -17.69 23.08 24.46
CA ASP A 370 -19.02 22.59 24.09
C ASP A 370 -19.91 22.31 25.32
N GLY A 371 -19.55 22.83 26.50
CA GLY A 371 -20.29 22.64 27.72
C GLY A 371 -21.74 23.17 27.69
N GLN A 372 -22.03 24.08 26.76
CA GLN A 372 -23.37 24.62 26.52
C GLN A 372 -24.06 24.06 25.27
N SER A 373 -23.40 23.17 24.53
CA SER A 373 -23.97 22.57 23.34
C SER A 373 -25.10 21.60 23.65
N ILE A 374 -26.21 21.67 22.87
CA ILE A 374 -27.34 20.72 22.95
C ILE A 374 -26.86 19.28 22.71
N PHE A 375 -25.88 19.12 21.79
CA PHE A 375 -25.26 17.85 21.46
C PHE A 375 -23.74 17.95 21.70
N PRO A 376 -23.28 17.87 22.96
CA PRO A 376 -21.86 17.91 23.25
C PRO A 376 -21.12 16.73 22.60
N LEU A 377 -19.86 16.92 22.26
CA LEU A 377 -19.04 15.92 21.61
C LEU A 377 -19.03 14.59 22.38
N SER A 378 -19.06 14.63 23.70
CA SER A 378 -19.15 13.44 24.56
C SER A 378 -20.40 12.59 24.33
N MET A 379 -21.51 13.20 23.88
CA MET A 379 -22.75 12.51 23.49
C MET A 379 -22.62 11.93 22.07
N LEU A 380 -21.96 12.64 21.15
CA LEU A 380 -21.82 12.23 19.74
C LEU A 380 -20.76 11.14 19.54
N GLN A 381 -19.65 11.19 20.27
CA GLN A 381 -18.54 10.23 20.14
C GLN A 381 -18.96 8.75 20.30
N PRO A 382 -19.81 8.33 21.23
CA PRO A 382 -20.29 6.96 21.32
C PRO A 382 -21.07 6.49 20.08
N CYS A 383 -21.55 7.45 19.28
CA CYS A 383 -22.28 7.18 18.03
C CYS A 383 -21.34 7.08 16.82
N MET A 384 -20.10 7.51 16.97
CA MET A 384 -19.08 7.39 15.91
C MET A 384 -18.56 5.95 15.87
N VAL A 385 -18.84 5.24 14.80
CA VAL A 385 -18.42 3.86 14.59
C VAL A 385 -17.77 3.72 13.22
N GLU A 386 -16.83 2.81 13.13
CA GLU A 386 -16.21 2.45 11.83
C GLU A 386 -17.15 1.49 11.09
N SER A 387 -17.67 1.91 9.94
CA SER A 387 -18.60 1.08 9.15
C SER A 387 -17.99 -0.23 8.68
N TRP A 388 -16.68 -0.31 8.57
CA TRP A 388 -15.93 -1.53 8.21
C TRP A 388 -16.01 -2.63 9.28
N ASP A 389 -16.34 -2.26 10.52
CA ASP A 389 -16.54 -3.22 11.61
C ASP A 389 -17.96 -3.85 11.59
N TRP A 390 -18.83 -3.42 10.68
CA TRP A 390 -20.17 -3.99 10.55
C TRP A 390 -20.14 -5.30 9.77
N PRO A 391 -20.60 -6.41 10.35
CA PRO A 391 -20.50 -7.72 9.69
C PRO A 391 -21.39 -7.88 8.46
N ASP A 392 -22.38 -6.99 8.31
CA ASP A 392 -23.36 -6.97 7.23
C ASP A 392 -23.12 -5.83 6.24
N TYR A 393 -21.93 -5.21 6.25
CA TYR A 393 -21.51 -4.16 5.34
C TYR A 393 -20.48 -4.68 4.34
N SER A 394 -20.74 -4.49 3.05
CA SER A 394 -19.86 -4.88 1.96
C SER A 394 -19.48 -3.65 1.13
N PRO A 395 -18.44 -2.90 1.49
CA PRO A 395 -18.15 -1.56 0.97
C PRO A 395 -17.90 -1.50 -0.55
N PHE A 396 -17.53 -2.62 -1.16
CA PHE A 396 -17.27 -2.71 -2.61
C PHE A 396 -18.45 -3.30 -3.41
N ALA A 397 -19.55 -3.64 -2.76
CA ALA A 397 -20.75 -4.10 -3.46
C ALA A 397 -21.53 -2.92 -4.04
N MET A 398 -22.20 -3.13 -5.16
CA MET A 398 -23.10 -2.12 -5.76
C MET A 398 -24.17 -1.63 -4.75
N ARG A 399 -24.56 -2.49 -3.82
CA ARG A 399 -25.45 -2.19 -2.69
C ARG A 399 -24.75 -2.63 -1.40
N PRO A 400 -23.99 -1.74 -0.73
CA PRO A 400 -23.17 -2.08 0.42
C PRO A 400 -23.95 -2.73 1.58
N PHE A 401 -25.25 -2.43 1.74
CA PHE A 401 -26.17 -2.99 2.74
C PHE A 401 -27.18 -3.99 2.17
N GLY A 402 -27.01 -4.43 0.92
CA GLY A 402 -27.97 -5.29 0.23
C GLY A 402 -29.26 -4.58 -0.13
N GLU A 403 -30.38 -5.32 -0.15
CA GLU A 403 -31.71 -4.82 -0.60
C GLU A 403 -32.60 -4.35 0.56
N ARG A 404 -32.01 -3.96 1.69
CA ARG A 404 -32.78 -3.50 2.85
C ARG A 404 -33.36 -2.11 2.60
N PRO A 405 -34.55 -1.82 3.13
CA PRO A 405 -35.10 -0.49 3.08
C PRO A 405 -34.25 0.47 3.90
N VAL A 406 -34.08 1.68 3.41
CA VAL A 406 -33.39 2.78 4.10
C VAL A 406 -34.33 3.96 4.20
N TRP A 407 -34.09 4.81 5.20
CA TRP A 407 -34.80 6.08 5.35
C TRP A 407 -33.91 7.20 4.86
N VAL A 408 -34.50 8.16 4.17
CA VAL A 408 -33.79 9.33 3.67
C VAL A 408 -34.43 10.56 4.33
N GLY A 409 -33.60 11.32 5.03
CA GLY A 409 -33.95 12.64 5.56
C GLY A 409 -33.27 13.70 4.69
N TYR A 410 -34.04 14.71 4.27
CA TYR A 410 -33.53 15.82 3.50
C TYR A 410 -34.00 17.13 4.10
N ASP A 411 -33.04 18.02 4.36
CA ASP A 411 -33.25 19.37 4.86
C ASP A 411 -32.81 20.37 3.78
N PRO A 412 -33.75 21.01 3.08
CA PRO A 412 -33.42 21.89 1.97
C PRO A 412 -32.93 23.27 2.45
N ALA A 413 -31.91 23.81 1.79
CA ALA A 413 -31.47 25.19 1.97
C ALA A 413 -30.98 25.73 0.64
N GLU A 414 -31.37 26.99 0.27
CA GLU A 414 -30.98 27.60 -0.99
C GLU A 414 -29.87 28.65 -0.81
N SER A 415 -29.91 29.44 0.25
CA SER A 415 -28.94 30.52 0.49
C SER A 415 -28.67 30.70 1.98
N GLY A 416 -27.41 31.03 2.30
CA GLY A 416 -26.97 31.35 3.67
C GLY A 416 -26.78 30.16 4.60
N ASP A 417 -27.39 29.01 4.30
CA ASP A 417 -27.29 27.79 5.06
C ASP A 417 -26.92 26.61 4.15
N SER A 418 -26.73 25.42 4.71
CA SER A 418 -26.40 24.23 3.94
C SER A 418 -27.57 23.26 3.93
N ALA A 419 -27.98 22.81 2.73
CA ALA A 419 -28.89 21.69 2.63
C ALA A 419 -28.20 20.39 3.05
N GLY A 420 -28.91 19.51 3.72
CA GLY A 420 -28.42 18.24 4.21
C GLY A 420 -29.27 17.05 3.74
N LEU A 421 -28.62 16.00 3.26
CA LEU A 421 -29.25 14.71 2.99
C LEU A 421 -28.58 13.63 3.84
N VAL A 422 -29.39 12.84 4.53
CA VAL A 422 -28.91 11.74 5.36
C VAL A 422 -29.65 10.46 5.01
N VAL A 423 -28.91 9.39 4.77
CA VAL A 423 -29.48 8.05 4.57
C VAL A 423 -29.26 7.23 5.82
N VAL A 424 -30.35 6.67 6.35
CA VAL A 424 -30.36 5.95 7.63
C VAL A 424 -30.88 4.53 7.43
N GLY A 425 -30.09 3.54 7.85
CA GLY A 425 -30.51 2.15 7.96
C GLY A 425 -31.23 1.89 9.28
N PRO A 426 -32.45 1.31 9.27
CA PRO A 426 -33.12 0.90 10.49
C PRO A 426 -32.37 -0.25 11.18
N PRO A 427 -32.56 -0.45 12.49
CA PRO A 427 -31.94 -1.54 13.22
C PRO A 427 -32.36 -2.91 12.69
N LEU A 428 -31.42 -3.86 12.68
CA LEU A 428 -31.66 -5.23 12.23
C LEU A 428 -32.59 -6.03 13.14
N VAL A 429 -32.60 -5.64 14.41
CA VAL A 429 -33.39 -6.29 15.46
C VAL A 429 -34.12 -5.22 16.29
N ALA A 430 -35.27 -5.55 16.83
CA ALA A 430 -36.00 -4.64 17.70
C ALA A 430 -35.11 -4.17 18.85
N GLY A 431 -35.07 -2.85 19.09
CA GLY A 431 -34.20 -2.23 20.09
C GLY A 431 -32.72 -2.07 19.67
N GLY A 432 -32.38 -2.44 18.47
CA GLY A 432 -31.04 -2.21 17.89
C GLY A 432 -30.79 -0.74 17.57
N LYS A 433 -29.58 -0.43 17.12
CA LYS A 433 -29.15 0.93 16.77
C LYS A 433 -29.46 1.26 15.33
N PHE A 434 -29.88 2.50 15.09
CA PHE A 434 -29.91 3.08 13.75
C PHE A 434 -28.48 3.31 13.25
N ARG A 435 -28.29 3.27 11.95
CA ARG A 435 -26.99 3.47 11.31
C ARG A 435 -27.11 4.57 10.27
N VAL A 436 -26.30 5.60 10.40
CA VAL A 436 -26.13 6.59 9.31
C VAL A 436 -25.23 5.93 8.26
N LEU A 437 -25.78 5.74 7.06
CA LEU A 437 -25.12 5.06 5.97
C LEU A 437 -24.39 6.07 5.07
N GLU A 438 -25.06 7.17 4.76
CA GLU A 438 -24.54 8.23 3.91
C GLU A 438 -24.98 9.58 4.45
N ARG A 439 -24.18 10.60 4.18
CA ARG A 439 -24.50 12.01 4.44
C ARG A 439 -23.94 12.85 3.30
N HIS A 440 -24.76 13.77 2.83
CA HIS A 440 -24.37 14.76 1.82
C HIS A 440 -24.72 16.15 2.33
N GLN A 441 -23.86 17.11 2.05
CA GLN A 441 -24.07 18.51 2.35
C GLN A 441 -23.90 19.33 1.09
N PHE A 442 -24.85 20.15 0.79
CA PHE A 442 -24.88 21.00 -0.39
C PHE A 442 -24.81 22.45 0.04
N ARG A 443 -23.95 23.26 -0.56
CA ARG A 443 -23.83 24.71 -0.33
C ARG A 443 -23.96 25.45 -1.63
N GLY A 444 -24.74 26.53 -1.62
CA GLY A 444 -24.86 27.43 -2.77
C GLY A 444 -25.52 26.81 -4.01
N MET A 445 -26.16 25.67 -3.90
CA MET A 445 -26.91 25.04 -4.99
C MET A 445 -28.39 25.42 -4.89
N ASP A 446 -29.00 25.77 -6.02
CA ASP A 446 -30.45 25.94 -6.08
C ASP A 446 -31.18 24.61 -5.90
N PHE A 447 -32.47 24.66 -5.61
CA PHE A 447 -33.27 23.46 -5.33
C PHE A 447 -33.33 22.48 -6.53
N ALA A 448 -33.20 22.96 -7.77
CA ALA A 448 -33.19 22.09 -8.95
C ALA A 448 -31.89 21.29 -9.02
N ALA A 449 -30.76 21.94 -8.77
CA ALA A 449 -29.44 21.29 -8.73
C ALA A 449 -29.29 20.34 -7.52
N GLN A 450 -30.02 20.57 -6.43
CA GLN A 450 -30.02 19.66 -5.27
C GLN A 450 -30.88 18.41 -5.51
N ALA A 451 -31.79 18.44 -6.49
CA ALA A 451 -32.69 17.33 -6.84
C ALA A 451 -32.07 16.35 -7.85
N GLU A 452 -31.02 16.76 -8.56
CA GLU A 452 -30.23 15.92 -9.46
C GLU A 452 -29.15 15.11 -8.71
#